data_77bd8aa7ddfa0902b0b2a5a3594a64c8
#
_entry.id   77bd8aa7ddfa0902b0b2a5a3594a64c8
#
_cell.length_a   1.000
_cell.length_b   1.000
_cell.length_c   1.000
_cell.angle_alpha   90.00
_cell.angle_beta   90.00
_cell.angle_gamma   90.00
#
_symmetry.space_group_name_H-M   'P 1'
#
loop_
_entity.id
_entity.type
_entity.pdbx_description
1 polymer ?
#
loop_
_entity_poly.entity_id
_entity_poly.type
_entity_poly.pdbx_seq_one_letter_code
_entity_poly.pdbx_strand_id
1 'polypeptide(L)'
;MRPVFRRRMIRATIGGAAAVSLASAGALGMTQAFASPASVQAAHGQLSVTSEPFGTAPAGPYNPAETVFRYTLTNEDGVQVRILTYGGIVQSVNVPDRRGHSADVVLGFKTLQEYVNEVSPPPPAGGGPYFGEIIGRYGNRIANGKFTLHGITYTLPKNNNGNTLHGGFVGFGNRVWSATKVTGNGQVGVELTLVSPNGDEGSTFEPSCACTGFPGNVTVHVTYTLDNSGALKIHYTATTDAPTVLNLTNHSYFNLAGESTLSAMGQKVYMNADKITTVNSLLIPDGKFASVSGTPFDFTNKDGTAVGARINDGTNQQLLFGPGYDHNWVINNTGPKLDGFLLDARATDPASGRELTVWSDQPGVQFYAGNFLTGNLVGIGNHTYRQGAGYTFETQHFPDSPNQPAFPSTEVDPGHPYDTTTIFKFAS
;
A
#
# COMPACT_ATOMS: atom_id res chain seq x y z
N MET A 1 26.78 15.06 52.23
CA MET A 1 26.24 16.40 52.57
C MET A 1 25.00 16.65 51.74
N ARG A 2 23.88 16.65 52.40
CA ARG A 2 22.55 17.08 51.83
C ARG A 2 22.33 18.54 52.26
N PRO A 3 21.57 19.33 51.50
CA PRO A 3 20.59 20.16 52.17
C PRO A 3 19.15 19.90 51.69
N VAL A 4 18.31 19.84 52.70
CA VAL A 4 16.87 19.84 52.74
C VAL A 4 16.38 21.27 52.49
N PHE A 5 15.36 21.48 51.64
CA PHE A 5 14.58 22.71 51.65
C PHE A 5 13.07 22.43 51.83
N ARG A 6 12.53 23.18 52.80
CA ARG A 6 11.21 23.10 53.43
C ARG A 6 10.10 23.66 52.53
N ARG A 7 8.94 23.02 52.63
CA ARG A 7 7.64 23.54 52.25
C ARG A 7 7.27 24.83 52.99
N ARG A 8 6.61 25.76 52.29
CA ARG A 8 5.75 26.77 52.90
C ARG A 8 4.35 26.69 52.28
N MET A 9 3.36 26.36 53.14
CA MET A 9 1.92 26.58 52.89
C MET A 9 1.63 28.06 53.18
N ILE A 10 0.78 28.66 52.34
CA ILE A 10 0.07 29.89 52.71
C ILE A 10 -1.44 29.59 52.54
N ARG A 11 -2.13 29.63 53.66
CA ARG A 11 -3.60 29.75 53.73
C ARG A 11 -3.95 31.23 53.69
N ALA A 12 -5.02 31.60 52.99
CA ALA A 12 -5.74 32.84 53.24
C ALA A 12 -7.25 32.58 53.13
N THR A 13 -7.94 33.10 54.07
CA THR A 13 -9.29 32.89 54.48
C THR A 13 -10.28 33.94 53.92
N ILE A 14 -11.46 33.51 53.54
CA ILE A 14 -12.84 33.96 53.85
C ILE A 14 -13.17 35.47 53.89
N GLY A 15 -14.26 35.83 53.20
CA GLY A 15 -15.15 36.89 53.64
C GLY A 15 -16.01 37.53 52.54
N GLY A 16 -17.33 37.47 52.74
CA GLY A 16 -18.23 38.46 52.12
C GLY A 16 -19.55 37.92 51.54
N ALA A 17 -20.53 37.73 52.38
CA ALA A 17 -21.94 37.56 51.98
C ALA A 17 -22.56 38.95 51.69
N ALA A 18 -23.33 39.07 50.64
CA ALA A 18 -24.29 40.17 50.45
C ALA A 18 -25.58 39.59 49.85
N ALA A 19 -26.63 39.72 50.64
CA ALA A 19 -28.00 39.43 50.25
C ALA A 19 -28.59 40.66 49.53
N VAL A 20 -29.32 40.48 48.43
CA VAL A 20 -30.25 41.47 47.88
C VAL A 20 -31.50 40.76 47.35
N SER A 21 -32.58 41.22 47.93
CA SER A 21 -34.01 41.13 47.77
C SER A 21 -34.63 40.65 46.46
N LEU A 22 -35.72 39.85 46.67
CA LEU A 22 -36.74 39.50 45.68
C LEU A 22 -37.45 40.73 45.10
N ALA A 23 -37.67 40.79 43.80
CA ALA A 23 -38.75 41.49 43.16
C ALA A 23 -39.45 40.53 42.19
N SER A 24 -40.71 40.27 42.47
CA SER A 24 -41.65 39.51 41.63
C SER A 24 -42.09 40.31 40.43
N ALA A 25 -41.99 39.80 39.21
CA ALA A 25 -42.69 40.31 38.01
C ALA A 25 -43.08 39.14 37.11
N GLY A 26 -44.30 39.16 36.72
CA GLY A 26 -45.18 38.41 35.83
C GLY A 26 -44.63 37.41 34.84
N ALA A 27 -45.30 36.25 34.85
CA ALA A 27 -45.19 35.21 33.86
C ALA A 27 -45.87 35.65 32.53
N LEU A 28 -45.10 35.78 31.47
CA LEU A 28 -45.57 35.69 30.08
C LEU A 28 -44.90 34.46 29.47
N GLY A 29 -45.74 33.44 29.31
CA GLY A 29 -45.31 32.17 28.67
C GLY A 29 -44.94 32.39 27.19
N MET A 30 -43.66 32.34 26.88
CA MET A 30 -43.16 32.09 25.52
C MET A 30 -42.70 30.63 25.47
N THR A 31 -43.50 29.80 24.83
CA THR A 31 -43.09 28.46 24.40
C THR A 31 -42.06 28.62 23.28
N GLN A 32 -40.77 28.58 23.63
CA GLN A 32 -39.74 28.36 22.66
C GLN A 32 -39.85 26.91 22.18
N ALA A 33 -40.28 26.74 20.92
CA ALA A 33 -40.16 25.49 20.22
C ALA A 33 -38.64 25.25 20.04
N PHE A 34 -38.08 24.27 20.75
CA PHE A 34 -36.75 23.73 20.43
C PHE A 34 -36.84 23.10 19.05
N ALA A 35 -36.29 23.79 18.04
CA ALA A 35 -36.01 23.17 16.76
C ALA A 35 -35.05 22.01 16.99
N SER A 36 -35.49 20.80 16.68
CA SER A 36 -34.59 19.65 16.59
C SER A 36 -33.42 19.99 15.69
N PRO A 37 -32.17 19.67 16.06
CA PRO A 37 -31.06 19.87 15.16
C PRO A 37 -31.38 19.09 13.88
N ALA A 38 -31.45 19.80 12.75
CA ALA A 38 -31.54 19.17 11.45
C ALA A 38 -30.37 18.18 11.36
N SER A 39 -30.70 16.93 11.18
CA SER A 39 -29.71 15.92 10.82
C SER A 39 -29.01 16.44 9.56
N VAL A 40 -27.71 16.77 9.69
CA VAL A 40 -26.86 17.03 8.54
C VAL A 40 -26.77 15.68 7.84
N GLN A 41 -27.69 15.45 6.91
CA GLN A 41 -27.61 14.34 5.98
C GLN A 41 -26.36 14.64 5.16
N ALA A 42 -25.30 13.82 5.34
CA ALA A 42 -24.12 13.91 4.50
C ALA A 42 -24.62 13.89 3.05
N ALA A 43 -24.27 14.92 2.30
CA ALA A 43 -24.60 14.93 0.87
C ALA A 43 -23.85 13.73 0.27
N HIS A 44 -24.60 12.69 -0.09
CA HIS A 44 -24.07 11.57 -0.83
C HIS A 44 -23.42 12.13 -2.10
N GLY A 45 -22.10 11.96 -2.25
CA GLY A 45 -21.36 12.40 -3.41
C GLY A 45 -21.83 11.66 -4.66
N GLN A 46 -21.63 12.24 -5.82
CA GLN A 46 -21.85 11.53 -7.08
C GLN A 46 -20.57 10.74 -7.42
N LEU A 47 -20.73 9.50 -7.91
CA LEU A 47 -19.62 8.72 -8.46
C LEU A 47 -18.92 9.54 -9.56
N SER A 48 -17.64 9.91 -9.36
CA SER A 48 -16.95 10.85 -10.22
C SER A 48 -15.46 10.60 -10.35
N VAL A 49 -14.88 10.99 -11.50
CA VAL A 49 -13.44 11.03 -11.74
C VAL A 49 -13.03 12.40 -12.27
N THR A 50 -12.09 13.03 -11.57
CA THR A 50 -11.47 14.28 -11.97
C THR A 50 -9.96 14.12 -12.16
N SER A 51 -9.31 15.07 -12.83
CA SER A 51 -7.84 15.07 -12.96
C SER A 51 -7.31 16.49 -12.93
N GLU A 52 -6.12 16.65 -12.34
CA GLU A 52 -5.42 17.94 -12.24
C GLU A 52 -3.90 17.71 -12.39
N PRO A 53 -3.13 18.73 -12.86
CA PRO A 53 -1.68 18.66 -12.80
C PRO A 53 -1.18 18.54 -11.37
N PHE A 54 -0.19 17.67 -11.15
CA PHE A 54 0.41 17.43 -9.82
C PHE A 54 1.86 17.88 -9.74
N GLY A 55 2.50 18.11 -10.89
CA GLY A 55 3.88 18.55 -11.01
C GLY A 55 4.50 18.11 -12.32
N THR A 56 5.81 18.31 -12.45
CA THR A 56 6.58 17.82 -13.61
C THR A 56 7.66 16.87 -13.14
N ALA A 57 7.62 15.63 -13.62
CA ALA A 57 8.69 14.66 -13.39
C ALA A 57 9.94 15.08 -14.19
N PRO A 58 11.14 14.93 -13.62
CA PRO A 58 12.37 15.21 -14.35
C PRO A 58 12.57 14.23 -15.51
N ALA A 59 13.39 14.61 -16.49
CA ALA A 59 13.83 13.68 -17.52
C ALA A 59 14.62 12.52 -16.88
N GLY A 60 14.33 11.32 -17.34
CA GLY A 60 14.98 10.07 -16.92
C GLY A 60 15.42 9.23 -18.13
N PRO A 61 15.91 8.01 -17.89
CA PRO A 61 16.37 7.14 -18.98
C PRO A 61 15.26 6.67 -19.93
N TYR A 62 14.01 6.74 -19.50
CA TYR A 62 12.85 6.26 -20.26
C TYR A 62 11.91 7.36 -20.76
N ASN A 63 11.89 8.51 -20.09
CA ASN A 63 10.97 9.60 -20.41
C ASN A 63 11.70 10.95 -20.42
N PRO A 64 11.32 11.89 -21.31
CA PRO A 64 11.67 13.30 -21.14
C PRO A 64 11.01 13.87 -19.88
N ALA A 65 11.33 15.11 -19.51
CA ALA A 65 10.57 15.81 -18.47
C ALA A 65 9.10 15.93 -18.88
N GLU A 66 8.18 15.49 -18.02
CA GLU A 66 6.78 15.32 -18.38
C GLU A 66 5.85 15.71 -17.24
N THR A 67 4.67 16.27 -17.57
CA THR A 67 3.65 16.62 -16.59
C THR A 67 3.02 15.37 -16.00
N VAL A 68 3.04 15.29 -14.68
CA VAL A 68 2.33 14.29 -13.90
C VAL A 68 0.95 14.79 -13.56
N PHE A 69 -0.07 13.97 -13.77
CA PHE A 69 -1.45 14.24 -13.38
C PHE A 69 -1.83 13.42 -12.16
N ARG A 70 -2.70 14.00 -11.33
CA ARG A 70 -3.39 13.33 -10.24
C ARG A 70 -4.84 13.11 -10.63
N TYR A 71 -5.28 11.85 -10.64
CA TYR A 71 -6.66 11.46 -10.82
C TYR A 71 -7.31 11.27 -9.46
N THR A 72 -8.51 11.82 -9.26
CA THR A 72 -9.29 11.64 -8.04
C THR A 72 -10.58 10.91 -8.39
N LEU A 73 -10.73 9.71 -7.84
CA LEU A 73 -11.94 8.88 -7.92
C LEU A 73 -12.72 9.09 -6.63
N THR A 74 -14.03 9.32 -6.71
CA THR A 74 -14.90 9.51 -5.54
C THR A 74 -16.17 8.72 -5.73
N ASN A 75 -16.59 7.95 -4.72
CA ASN A 75 -17.87 7.26 -4.72
C ASN A 75 -18.93 8.00 -3.88
N GLU A 76 -20.16 7.50 -3.90
CA GLU A 76 -21.31 8.11 -3.22
C GLU A 76 -21.20 8.06 -1.69
N ASP A 77 -20.47 7.09 -1.13
CA ASP A 77 -20.27 6.91 0.31
C ASP A 77 -19.08 7.69 0.86
N GLY A 78 -18.43 8.50 0.02
CA GLY A 78 -17.33 9.38 0.42
C GLY A 78 -15.95 8.71 0.45
N VAL A 79 -15.81 7.49 -0.08
CA VAL A 79 -14.49 6.94 -0.36
C VAL A 79 -13.87 7.72 -1.52
N GLN A 80 -12.64 8.18 -1.32
CA GLN A 80 -11.90 8.95 -2.33
C GLN A 80 -10.51 8.37 -2.50
N VAL A 81 -10.14 8.05 -3.75
CA VAL A 81 -8.82 7.51 -4.12
C VAL A 81 -8.12 8.49 -5.05
N ARG A 82 -6.86 8.80 -4.76
CA ARG A 82 -6.01 9.64 -5.62
C ARG A 82 -4.89 8.82 -6.22
N ILE A 83 -4.75 8.90 -7.53
CA ILE A 83 -3.80 8.13 -8.32
C ILE A 83 -2.96 9.08 -9.16
N LEU A 84 -1.63 8.90 -9.13
CA LEU A 84 -0.69 9.69 -9.91
C LEU A 84 -0.33 8.95 -11.21
N THR A 85 -0.12 9.69 -12.28
CA THR A 85 0.46 9.11 -13.51
C THR A 85 1.96 8.81 -13.37
N TYR A 86 2.65 9.33 -12.35
CA TYR A 86 3.99 8.90 -11.97
C TYR A 86 3.89 7.64 -11.14
N GLY A 87 4.49 6.55 -11.62
CA GLY A 87 4.51 5.25 -10.96
C GLY A 87 3.14 4.57 -10.81
N GLY A 88 2.06 5.14 -11.35
CA GLY A 88 0.70 4.67 -11.08
C GLY A 88 0.35 4.70 -9.59
N ILE A 89 0.98 5.62 -8.84
CA ILE A 89 0.97 5.66 -7.38
C ILE A 89 -0.44 5.91 -6.83
N VAL A 90 -0.90 5.04 -5.95
CA VAL A 90 -2.04 5.32 -5.06
C VAL A 90 -1.55 6.27 -3.97
N GLN A 91 -1.74 7.58 -4.20
CA GLN A 91 -1.23 8.63 -3.33
C GLN A 91 -1.98 8.72 -1.99
N SER A 92 -3.31 8.59 -2.05
CA SER A 92 -4.17 8.64 -0.87
C SER A 92 -5.45 7.83 -1.07
N VAL A 93 -5.97 7.27 0.02
CA VAL A 93 -7.28 6.61 0.08
C VAL A 93 -8.02 7.13 1.31
N ASN A 94 -8.97 8.03 1.09
CA ASN A 94 -9.79 8.57 2.16
C ASN A 94 -11.01 7.69 2.37
N VAL A 95 -11.19 7.18 3.58
CA VAL A 95 -12.27 6.28 3.96
C VAL A 95 -12.99 6.84 5.19
N PRO A 96 -14.33 6.96 5.19
CA PRO A 96 -15.10 7.28 6.39
C PRO A 96 -14.94 6.21 7.47
N ASP A 97 -14.95 6.58 8.74
CA ASP A 97 -15.09 5.66 9.86
C ASP A 97 -16.59 5.43 10.17
N ARG A 98 -16.90 4.54 11.13
CA ARG A 98 -18.27 4.25 11.57
C ARG A 98 -19.05 5.47 12.12
N ARG A 99 -18.41 6.64 12.28
CA ARG A 99 -19.02 7.91 12.69
C ARG A 99 -19.08 8.91 11.53
N GLY A 100 -18.63 8.52 10.34
CA GLY A 100 -18.56 9.35 9.15
C GLY A 100 -17.34 10.27 9.07
N HIS A 101 -16.34 10.15 9.96
CA HIS A 101 -15.11 10.94 9.86
C HIS A 101 -14.16 10.29 8.86
N SER A 102 -13.85 10.99 7.78
CA SER A 102 -12.92 10.52 6.75
C SER A 102 -11.46 10.69 7.20
N ALA A 103 -10.62 9.68 6.89
CA ALA A 103 -9.18 9.76 7.04
C ALA A 103 -8.49 9.07 5.86
N ASP A 104 -7.31 9.56 5.49
CA ASP A 104 -6.42 8.88 4.56
C ASP A 104 -5.85 7.62 5.24
N VAL A 105 -6.06 6.46 4.64
CA VAL A 105 -5.66 5.16 5.20
C VAL A 105 -4.44 4.54 4.52
N VAL A 106 -3.72 5.32 3.69
CA VAL A 106 -2.46 4.89 3.10
C VAL A 106 -1.34 5.89 3.39
N LEU A 107 -0.11 5.38 3.49
CA LEU A 107 1.07 6.23 3.62
C LEU A 107 1.46 6.77 2.24
N GLY A 108 1.89 8.03 2.18
CA GLY A 108 2.27 8.68 0.95
C GLY A 108 2.94 10.04 1.19
N PHE A 109 3.34 10.67 0.09
CA PHE A 109 3.96 12.00 0.12
C PHE A 109 3.02 13.08 -0.39
N LYS A 110 3.28 14.32 0.04
CA LYS A 110 2.45 15.48 -0.28
C LYS A 110 2.70 16.03 -1.67
N THR A 111 3.93 15.95 -2.15
CA THR A 111 4.38 16.54 -3.42
C THR A 111 5.03 15.51 -4.32
N LEU A 112 5.02 15.77 -5.64
CA LEU A 112 5.73 14.93 -6.61
C LEU A 112 7.25 14.90 -6.34
N GLN A 113 7.83 16.03 -5.91
CA GLN A 113 9.26 16.10 -5.66
C GLN A 113 9.71 15.16 -4.53
N GLU A 114 8.87 14.97 -3.50
CA GLU A 114 9.13 14.01 -2.43
C GLU A 114 9.13 12.57 -3.00
N TYR A 115 8.17 12.21 -3.84
CA TYR A 115 8.19 10.92 -4.53
C TYR A 115 9.43 10.73 -5.39
N VAL A 116 9.78 11.70 -6.24
CA VAL A 116 10.97 11.63 -7.11
C VAL A 116 12.26 11.47 -6.29
N ASN A 117 12.36 12.12 -5.13
CA ASN A 117 13.58 12.07 -4.31
C ASN A 117 13.70 10.80 -3.48
N GLU A 118 12.59 10.22 -3.01
CA GLU A 118 12.59 9.17 -1.99
C GLU A 118 12.30 7.78 -2.57
N VAL A 119 11.59 7.73 -3.69
CA VAL A 119 11.22 6.48 -4.36
C VAL A 119 12.39 5.91 -5.16
N SER A 120 13.25 6.78 -5.67
CA SER A 120 14.44 6.42 -6.44
C SER A 120 15.67 7.17 -5.96
N PRO A 121 16.27 6.82 -4.85
CA PRO A 121 17.61 7.30 -4.61
C PRO A 121 18.50 6.75 -5.75
N PRO A 122 19.36 7.60 -6.35
CA PRO A 122 20.24 7.15 -7.42
C PRO A 122 21.13 5.99 -6.97
N PRO A 123 21.58 5.12 -7.87
CA PRO A 123 22.51 4.03 -7.55
C PRO A 123 23.70 4.54 -6.72
N PRO A 124 24.20 3.75 -5.71
CA PRO A 124 23.89 2.35 -5.44
C PRO A 124 22.79 2.10 -4.42
N ALA A 125 22.07 3.13 -3.98
CA ALA A 125 21.12 3.07 -2.87
C ALA A 125 19.70 2.68 -3.31
N GLY A 126 19.50 2.05 -4.46
CA GLY A 126 18.19 1.66 -4.96
C GLY A 126 17.30 1.00 -3.91
N GLY A 127 16.07 1.47 -3.79
CA GLY A 127 15.09 0.96 -2.85
C GLY A 127 14.53 2.04 -1.94
N GLY A 128 13.61 2.84 -2.45
CA GLY A 128 12.76 3.73 -1.65
C GLY A 128 11.67 2.93 -0.92
N PRO A 129 10.75 3.62 -0.24
CA PRO A 129 9.63 2.98 0.42
C PRO A 129 8.58 2.41 -0.55
N TYR A 130 8.60 2.78 -1.83
CA TYR A 130 7.65 2.37 -2.88
C TYR A 130 6.19 2.69 -2.54
N PHE A 131 5.91 3.80 -1.84
CA PHE A 131 4.57 4.15 -1.39
C PHE A 131 3.55 4.20 -2.53
N GLY A 132 2.64 3.20 -2.57
CA GLY A 132 1.51 3.15 -3.48
C GLY A 132 1.82 2.80 -4.93
N GLU A 133 3.08 2.49 -5.28
CA GLU A 133 3.52 2.26 -6.65
C GLU A 133 2.95 1.01 -7.31
N ILE A 134 2.80 1.06 -8.63
CA ILE A 134 2.79 -0.15 -9.46
C ILE A 134 4.21 -0.69 -9.50
N ILE A 135 4.39 -1.89 -8.97
CA ILE A 135 5.65 -2.60 -9.02
C ILE A 135 5.73 -3.46 -10.29
N GLY A 136 6.84 -3.33 -11.00
CA GLY A 136 7.15 -4.07 -12.22
C GLY A 136 8.53 -3.68 -12.80
N ARG A 137 9.04 -4.44 -13.77
CA ARG A 137 8.45 -5.64 -14.41
C ARG A 137 8.21 -6.80 -13.44
N TYR A 138 9.04 -6.92 -12.39
CA TYR A 138 9.00 -8.04 -11.47
C TYR A 138 8.91 -7.57 -10.02
N GLY A 139 7.78 -7.81 -9.40
CA GLY A 139 7.53 -7.54 -7.99
C GLY A 139 8.35 -8.45 -7.10
N ASN A 140 8.81 -7.90 -5.98
CA ASN A 140 9.70 -8.55 -5.04
C ASN A 140 11.07 -8.92 -5.66
N ARG A 141 11.77 -9.94 -5.14
CA ARG A 141 13.19 -10.21 -5.44
C ARG A 141 13.38 -11.23 -6.56
N ILE A 142 14.47 -11.03 -7.34
CA ILE A 142 15.10 -12.04 -8.19
C ILE A 142 16.52 -12.25 -7.68
N ALA A 143 16.84 -13.48 -7.29
CA ALA A 143 18.11 -13.86 -6.69
C ALA A 143 19.30 -13.55 -7.61
N ASN A 144 20.35 -12.96 -7.05
CA ASN A 144 21.58 -12.63 -7.74
C ASN A 144 21.42 -11.74 -8.98
N GLY A 145 20.26 -11.09 -9.15
CA GLY A 145 19.95 -10.26 -10.31
C GLY A 145 20.02 -11.06 -11.62
N LYS A 146 19.53 -12.28 -11.65
CA LYS A 146 19.53 -13.12 -12.86
C LYS A 146 18.45 -14.19 -12.86
N PHE A 147 18.00 -14.56 -14.04
CA PHE A 147 17.12 -15.71 -14.28
C PHE A 147 17.45 -16.32 -15.65
N THR A 148 17.01 -17.56 -15.84
CA THR A 148 17.16 -18.25 -17.14
C THR A 148 15.77 -18.54 -17.72
N LEU A 149 15.56 -18.15 -18.97
CA LEU A 149 14.33 -18.37 -19.71
C LEU A 149 14.69 -18.98 -21.07
N HIS A 150 14.12 -20.13 -21.43
CA HIS A 150 14.40 -20.87 -22.66
C HIS A 150 15.91 -21.10 -22.94
N GLY A 151 16.69 -21.37 -21.88
CA GLY A 151 18.13 -21.62 -21.98
C GLY A 151 19.00 -20.36 -22.10
N ILE A 152 18.40 -19.15 -22.15
CA ILE A 152 19.10 -17.87 -22.17
C ILE A 152 19.10 -17.29 -20.76
N THR A 153 20.28 -16.94 -20.25
CA THR A 153 20.41 -16.26 -18.95
C THR A 153 20.38 -14.77 -19.12
N TYR A 154 19.43 -14.13 -18.44
CA TYR A 154 19.28 -12.68 -18.36
C TYR A 154 19.85 -12.17 -17.03
N THR A 155 20.52 -11.03 -17.08
CA THR A 155 21.09 -10.36 -15.92
C THR A 155 20.44 -8.99 -15.73
N LEU A 156 20.17 -8.65 -14.47
CA LEU A 156 19.45 -7.47 -14.05
C LEU A 156 20.27 -6.63 -13.07
N PRO A 157 19.94 -5.35 -12.85
CA PRO A 157 20.57 -4.53 -11.83
C PRO A 157 20.41 -5.14 -10.42
N LYS A 158 21.46 -5.01 -9.60
CA LYS A 158 21.49 -5.50 -8.24
C LYS A 158 21.26 -4.35 -7.27
N ASN A 159 20.03 -3.86 -7.22
CA ASN A 159 19.63 -2.71 -6.42
C ASN A 159 19.35 -3.05 -4.95
N ASN A 160 19.40 -4.34 -4.53
CA ASN A 160 19.12 -4.75 -3.16
C ASN A 160 20.01 -5.90 -2.72
N ASN A 161 21.07 -5.62 -1.94
CA ASN A 161 21.96 -6.64 -1.35
C ASN A 161 22.42 -7.73 -2.33
N GLY A 162 22.79 -7.34 -3.55
CA GLY A 162 23.25 -8.26 -4.58
C GLY A 162 22.13 -8.96 -5.37
N ASN A 163 20.87 -8.63 -5.13
CA ASN A 163 19.68 -9.13 -5.81
C ASN A 163 18.97 -7.99 -6.53
N THR A 164 18.07 -8.33 -7.46
CA THR A 164 17.12 -7.35 -8.02
C THR A 164 15.88 -7.31 -7.13
N LEU A 165 15.39 -6.11 -6.83
CA LEU A 165 14.15 -5.85 -6.10
C LEU A 165 13.27 -4.93 -6.92
N HIS A 166 11.97 -5.24 -6.98
CA HIS A 166 10.90 -4.40 -7.53
C HIS A 166 11.18 -3.84 -8.94
N GLY A 167 11.73 -4.69 -9.81
CA GLY A 167 11.99 -4.35 -11.21
C GLY A 167 13.39 -3.79 -11.48
N GLY A 168 14.13 -3.30 -10.48
CA GLY A 168 15.47 -2.79 -10.68
C GLY A 168 15.69 -1.38 -10.14
N PHE A 169 16.56 -0.58 -10.79
CA PHE A 169 16.87 0.77 -10.34
C PHE A 169 15.76 1.78 -10.65
N VAL A 170 15.15 1.66 -11.83
CA VAL A 170 14.08 2.57 -12.23
C VAL A 170 12.72 1.96 -12.00
N GLY A 171 12.51 0.70 -12.40
CA GLY A 171 11.24 0.00 -12.24
C GLY A 171 10.06 0.73 -12.92
N PHE A 172 8.85 0.28 -12.64
CA PHE A 172 7.62 0.91 -13.15
C PHE A 172 7.18 2.10 -12.27
N GLY A 173 7.57 2.11 -11.01
CA GLY A 173 7.24 3.15 -10.05
C GLY A 173 7.88 4.50 -10.35
N ASN A 174 8.97 4.52 -11.12
CA ASN A 174 9.72 5.74 -11.44
C ASN A 174 9.50 6.26 -12.86
N ARG A 175 8.38 5.86 -13.49
CA ARG A 175 8.03 6.27 -14.85
C ARG A 175 6.73 7.01 -14.88
N VAL A 176 6.58 7.91 -15.85
CA VAL A 176 5.31 8.56 -16.13
C VAL A 176 4.51 7.67 -17.09
N TRP A 177 3.28 7.37 -16.69
CA TRP A 177 2.35 6.55 -17.46
C TRP A 177 1.38 7.46 -18.22
N SER A 178 1.04 7.10 -19.44
CA SER A 178 -0.09 7.73 -20.13
C SER A 178 -1.41 7.31 -19.46
N ALA A 179 -2.43 8.16 -19.49
CA ALA A 179 -3.64 7.93 -18.71
C ALA A 179 -4.92 8.27 -19.49
N THR A 180 -5.94 7.43 -19.35
CA THR A 180 -7.28 7.63 -19.92
C THR A 180 -8.34 7.42 -18.83
N LYS A 181 -9.31 8.34 -18.73
CA LYS A 181 -10.43 8.19 -17.79
C LYS A 181 -11.32 7.02 -18.19
N VAL A 182 -11.75 6.25 -17.20
CA VAL A 182 -12.71 5.15 -17.34
C VAL A 182 -14.00 5.51 -16.60
N THR A 183 -15.15 5.37 -17.27
CA THR A 183 -16.46 5.61 -16.66
C THR A 183 -17.50 4.62 -17.23
N GLY A 184 -18.46 4.23 -16.42
CA GLY A 184 -19.54 3.33 -16.84
C GLY A 184 -19.70 2.13 -15.91
N ASN A 185 -20.77 1.38 -16.10
CA ASN A 185 -21.05 0.16 -15.33
C ASN A 185 -21.04 0.34 -13.80
N GLY A 186 -21.46 1.53 -13.31
CA GLY A 186 -21.49 1.82 -11.87
C GLY A 186 -20.11 2.01 -11.24
N GLN A 187 -19.09 2.35 -12.03
CA GLN A 187 -17.73 2.61 -11.58
C GLN A 187 -17.09 3.78 -12.31
N VAL A 188 -16.08 4.39 -11.68
CA VAL A 188 -15.22 5.42 -12.27
C VAL A 188 -13.77 5.03 -12.09
N GLY A 189 -12.88 5.47 -12.98
CA GLY A 189 -11.50 5.03 -12.91
C GLY A 189 -10.55 5.76 -13.84
N VAL A 190 -9.34 5.23 -13.89
CA VAL A 190 -8.28 5.61 -14.81
C VAL A 190 -7.55 4.36 -15.29
N GLU A 191 -7.36 4.24 -16.59
CA GLU A 191 -6.44 3.30 -17.20
C GLU A 191 -5.11 3.97 -17.43
N LEU A 192 -4.04 3.36 -16.94
CA LEU A 192 -2.66 3.77 -17.12
C LEU A 192 -1.98 2.82 -18.10
N THR A 193 -1.20 3.35 -19.03
CA THR A 193 -0.47 2.57 -20.03
C THR A 193 1.01 2.90 -20.00
N LEU A 194 1.85 1.85 -20.00
CA LEU A 194 3.31 1.94 -20.07
C LEU A 194 3.85 0.97 -21.12
N VAL A 195 4.84 1.42 -21.89
CA VAL A 195 5.65 0.52 -22.74
C VAL A 195 7.00 0.31 -22.05
N SER A 196 7.30 -0.96 -21.77
CA SER A 196 8.57 -1.40 -21.21
C SER A 196 9.38 -2.08 -22.32
N PRO A 197 10.50 -1.48 -22.76
CA PRO A 197 11.22 -1.94 -23.96
C PRO A 197 11.98 -3.25 -23.73
N ASN A 198 12.33 -3.93 -24.82
CA ASN A 198 13.27 -5.06 -24.74
C ASN A 198 14.63 -4.59 -24.18
N GLY A 199 15.18 -5.35 -23.22
CA GLY A 199 16.38 -4.95 -22.49
C GLY A 199 16.11 -3.94 -21.38
N ASP A 200 14.87 -3.80 -20.94
CA ASP A 200 14.48 -2.93 -19.83
C ASP A 200 15.32 -3.21 -18.57
N GLU A 201 15.79 -2.16 -17.89
CA GLU A 201 16.77 -2.21 -16.79
C GLU A 201 18.17 -2.74 -17.20
N GLY A 202 18.42 -2.97 -18.50
CA GLY A 202 19.74 -3.33 -19.02
C GLY A 202 20.66 -2.14 -19.23
N SER A 203 21.89 -2.40 -19.69
CA SER A 203 22.94 -1.40 -19.88
C SER A 203 22.59 -0.28 -20.88
N THR A 204 21.57 -0.45 -21.71
CA THR A 204 21.06 0.59 -22.60
C THR A 204 20.35 1.71 -21.83
N PHE A 205 19.65 1.35 -20.76
CA PHE A 205 18.86 2.26 -19.93
C PHE A 205 19.56 2.58 -18.62
N GLU A 206 20.39 1.67 -18.12
CA GLU A 206 21.22 1.81 -16.94
C GLU A 206 22.70 1.50 -17.25
N PRO A 207 23.45 2.48 -17.77
CA PRO A 207 24.84 2.27 -18.23
C PRO A 207 25.80 1.82 -17.11
N SER A 208 25.46 2.03 -15.84
CA SER A 208 26.26 1.57 -14.70
C SER A 208 26.15 0.05 -14.49
N CYS A 209 25.14 -0.59 -15.09
CA CYS A 209 24.90 -2.03 -15.03
C CYS A 209 25.41 -2.70 -16.31
N ALA A 210 26.38 -3.60 -16.21
CA ALA A 210 26.75 -4.49 -17.30
C ALA A 210 25.74 -5.64 -17.44
N CYS A 211 24.44 -5.32 -17.53
CA CYS A 211 23.35 -6.28 -17.54
C CYS A 211 22.57 -6.26 -18.86
N THR A 212 21.88 -7.40 -19.14
CA THR A 212 21.10 -7.58 -20.36
C THR A 212 19.71 -6.94 -20.27
N GLY A 213 19.19 -6.77 -19.04
CA GLY A 213 17.83 -6.33 -18.80
C GLY A 213 16.77 -7.43 -19.04
N PHE A 214 15.51 -7.07 -18.88
CA PHE A 214 14.38 -7.96 -19.14
C PHE A 214 14.13 -8.10 -20.65
N PRO A 215 13.86 -9.32 -21.17
CA PRO A 215 13.60 -9.53 -22.59
C PRO A 215 12.18 -9.10 -23.00
N GLY A 216 11.98 -8.86 -24.30
CA GLY A 216 10.71 -8.53 -24.94
C GLY A 216 10.24 -7.10 -24.71
N ASN A 217 9.59 -6.52 -25.72
CA ASN A 217 8.82 -5.28 -25.55
C ASN A 217 7.48 -5.63 -24.91
N VAL A 218 7.17 -5.01 -23.80
CA VAL A 218 5.93 -5.26 -23.04
C VAL A 218 5.09 -4.00 -23.03
N THR A 219 3.84 -4.11 -23.48
CA THR A 219 2.82 -3.06 -23.28
C THR A 219 1.96 -3.46 -22.09
N VAL A 220 1.93 -2.59 -21.08
CA VAL A 220 1.23 -2.81 -19.82
C VAL A 220 0.08 -1.82 -19.71
N HIS A 221 -1.10 -2.31 -19.33
CA HIS A 221 -2.24 -1.50 -18.92
C HIS A 221 -2.59 -1.83 -17.47
N VAL A 222 -2.76 -0.81 -16.65
CA VAL A 222 -3.24 -0.94 -15.27
C VAL A 222 -4.46 -0.05 -15.11
N THR A 223 -5.63 -0.67 -14.90
CA THR A 223 -6.89 0.03 -14.75
C THR A 223 -7.32 0.04 -13.29
N TYR A 224 -7.36 1.23 -12.70
CA TYR A 224 -7.94 1.48 -11.39
C TYR A 224 -9.40 1.85 -11.55
N THR A 225 -10.31 1.16 -10.85
CA THR A 225 -11.72 1.54 -10.79
C THR A 225 -12.22 1.54 -9.36
N LEU A 226 -13.09 2.50 -9.04
CA LEU A 226 -13.79 2.61 -7.76
C LEU A 226 -15.30 2.53 -8.02
N ASP A 227 -15.99 1.71 -7.24
CA ASP A 227 -17.44 1.58 -7.25
C ASP A 227 -18.10 2.10 -5.95
N ASN A 228 -19.44 2.07 -5.91
CA ASN A 228 -20.21 2.49 -4.73
C ASN A 228 -20.15 1.48 -3.57
N SER A 229 -19.65 0.26 -3.78
CA SER A 229 -19.43 -0.69 -2.69
C SER A 229 -18.13 -0.43 -1.90
N GLY A 230 -17.35 0.58 -2.28
CA GLY A 230 -16.03 0.88 -1.72
C GLY A 230 -14.92 -0.03 -2.26
N ALA A 231 -15.14 -0.73 -3.37
CA ALA A 231 -14.14 -1.58 -3.99
C ALA A 231 -13.25 -0.75 -4.95
N LEU A 232 -11.97 -0.63 -4.60
CA LEU A 232 -10.89 -0.19 -5.48
C LEU A 232 -10.34 -1.43 -6.19
N LYS A 233 -10.72 -1.62 -7.44
CA LYS A 233 -10.21 -2.71 -8.29
C LYS A 233 -9.00 -2.22 -9.07
N ILE A 234 -7.94 -3.01 -9.09
CA ILE A 234 -6.72 -2.81 -9.88
C ILE A 234 -6.61 -4.00 -10.84
N HIS A 235 -6.85 -3.76 -12.11
CA HIS A 235 -6.77 -4.77 -13.16
C HIS A 235 -5.51 -4.54 -13.98
N TYR A 236 -4.65 -5.54 -14.03
CA TYR A 236 -3.37 -5.51 -14.72
C TYR A 236 -3.46 -6.39 -15.98
N THR A 237 -3.20 -5.82 -17.14
CA THR A 237 -3.03 -6.60 -18.37
C THR A 237 -1.72 -6.24 -19.06
N ALA A 238 -1.07 -7.22 -19.69
CA ALA A 238 0.11 -6.95 -20.50
C ALA A 238 0.24 -7.92 -21.67
N THR A 239 0.84 -7.43 -22.75
CA THR A 239 1.24 -8.22 -23.91
C THR A 239 2.73 -8.05 -24.18
N THR A 240 3.34 -9.08 -24.74
CA THR A 240 4.77 -9.09 -25.09
C THR A 240 4.98 -9.57 -26.52
N ASP A 241 6.08 -9.13 -27.15
CA ASP A 241 6.52 -9.63 -28.48
C ASP A 241 7.56 -10.76 -28.40
N ALA A 242 8.07 -11.06 -27.19
CA ALA A 242 8.98 -12.18 -26.94
C ALA A 242 8.76 -12.74 -25.53
N PRO A 243 9.15 -14.01 -25.26
CA PRO A 243 9.08 -14.58 -23.91
C PRO A 243 9.76 -13.70 -22.88
N THR A 244 9.08 -13.46 -21.75
CA THR A 244 9.57 -12.64 -20.65
C THR A 244 9.04 -13.14 -19.31
N VAL A 245 9.41 -12.46 -18.21
CA VAL A 245 8.82 -12.70 -16.88
C VAL A 245 8.10 -11.43 -16.41
N LEU A 246 6.88 -11.60 -15.90
CA LEU A 246 6.08 -10.54 -15.30
C LEU A 246 5.54 -10.97 -13.93
N ASN A 247 5.59 -10.05 -12.99
CA ASN A 247 4.97 -10.17 -11.68
C ASN A 247 4.61 -8.77 -11.19
N LEU A 248 3.41 -8.31 -11.52
CA LEU A 248 2.96 -6.97 -11.18
C LEU A 248 2.20 -6.96 -9.88
N THR A 249 2.38 -5.92 -9.09
CA THR A 249 1.64 -5.71 -7.83
C THR A 249 1.54 -4.22 -7.50
N ASN A 250 0.80 -3.89 -6.42
CA ASN A 250 0.71 -2.54 -5.88
C ASN A 250 1.29 -2.51 -4.45
N HIS A 251 2.10 -1.50 -4.16
CA HIS A 251 2.85 -1.37 -2.92
C HIS A 251 2.25 -0.33 -1.96
N SER A 252 0.92 -0.28 -1.84
CA SER A 252 0.26 0.61 -0.88
C SER A 252 0.48 0.14 0.56
N TYR A 253 0.91 1.08 1.41
CA TYR A 253 1.01 0.83 2.85
C TYR A 253 -0.27 1.29 3.53
N PHE A 254 -0.97 0.38 4.17
CA PHE A 254 -2.23 0.66 4.84
C PHE A 254 -2.05 0.98 6.32
N ASN A 255 -2.81 1.96 6.79
CA ASN A 255 -3.04 2.26 8.20
C ASN A 255 -4.50 2.69 8.39
N LEU A 256 -5.36 1.77 8.75
CA LEU A 256 -6.82 2.00 8.83
C LEU A 256 -7.23 2.96 9.95
N ALA A 257 -6.33 3.26 10.90
CA ALA A 257 -6.56 4.30 11.90
C ALA A 257 -6.36 5.71 11.32
N GLY A 258 -5.73 5.82 10.15
CA GLY A 258 -5.37 7.03 9.44
C GLY A 258 -3.86 7.22 9.34
N GLU A 259 -3.40 7.78 8.23
CA GLU A 259 -1.99 8.02 7.87
C GLU A 259 -1.22 8.77 8.98
N SER A 260 -1.89 9.72 9.62
CA SER A 260 -1.30 10.54 10.69
C SER A 260 -1.21 9.83 12.04
N THR A 261 -1.66 8.59 12.19
CA THR A 261 -1.45 7.81 13.40
C THR A 261 -0.08 7.14 13.40
N LEU A 262 0.54 7.04 14.59
CA LEU A 262 1.93 6.63 14.71
C LEU A 262 2.18 5.15 14.41
N SER A 263 1.15 4.29 14.44
CA SER A 263 1.33 2.85 14.34
C SER A 263 0.06 2.13 13.89
N ALA A 264 0.24 1.19 12.97
CA ALA A 264 -0.78 0.24 12.54
C ALA A 264 -0.72 -1.11 13.29
N MET A 265 0.20 -1.25 14.26
CA MET A 265 0.48 -2.55 14.90
C MET A 265 -0.68 -3.07 15.77
N GLY A 266 -1.62 -2.22 16.18
CA GLY A 266 -2.84 -2.61 16.91
C GLY A 266 -3.97 -3.14 16.01
N GLN A 267 -3.86 -2.97 14.70
CA GLN A 267 -4.84 -3.42 13.74
C GLN A 267 -4.82 -4.94 13.62
N LYS A 268 -5.98 -5.54 13.41
CA LYS A 268 -6.13 -7.00 13.35
C LYS A 268 -6.13 -7.46 11.92
N VAL A 269 -5.32 -8.49 11.62
CA VAL A 269 -5.20 -9.10 10.30
C VAL A 269 -5.65 -10.55 10.36
N TYR A 270 -6.40 -10.98 9.35
CA TYR A 270 -6.69 -12.35 8.96
C TYR A 270 -6.08 -12.62 7.59
N MET A 271 -5.45 -13.79 7.42
CA MET A 271 -4.91 -14.27 6.13
C MET A 271 -5.54 -15.62 5.79
N ASN A 272 -6.02 -15.77 4.57
CA ASN A 272 -6.51 -17.04 4.03
C ASN A 272 -5.35 -17.89 3.52
N ALA A 273 -4.41 -18.22 4.41
CA ALA A 273 -3.17 -18.92 4.07
C ALA A 273 -2.67 -19.76 5.23
N ASP A 274 -2.34 -21.03 4.96
CA ASP A 274 -1.82 -21.99 5.94
C ASP A 274 -0.30 -22.12 5.87
N LYS A 275 0.35 -21.46 4.90
CA LYS A 275 1.79 -21.59 4.65
C LYS A 275 2.37 -20.23 4.25
N ILE A 276 3.68 -20.09 4.50
CA ILE A 276 4.54 -19.06 3.93
C ILE A 276 5.64 -19.70 3.08
N THR A 277 6.20 -18.94 2.14
CA THR A 277 7.51 -19.26 1.56
C THR A 277 8.59 -18.88 2.56
N THR A 278 9.48 -19.81 2.91
CA THR A 278 10.63 -19.52 3.78
C THR A 278 11.72 -18.79 3.01
N VAL A 279 12.44 -17.91 3.70
CA VAL A 279 13.49 -17.08 3.11
C VAL A 279 14.81 -17.23 3.85
N ASN A 280 15.91 -16.85 3.20
CA ASN A 280 17.23 -16.66 3.81
C ASN A 280 17.42 -15.25 4.37
N SER A 281 18.58 -14.92 4.91
CA SER A 281 18.91 -13.62 5.50
C SER A 281 18.92 -12.44 4.50
N LEU A 282 18.83 -12.69 3.21
CA LEU A 282 18.67 -11.69 2.15
C LEU A 282 17.22 -11.60 1.65
N LEU A 283 16.28 -12.25 2.36
CA LEU A 283 14.86 -12.34 2.01
C LEU A 283 14.60 -12.98 0.63
N ILE A 284 15.50 -13.89 0.21
CA ILE A 284 15.32 -14.69 -0.99
C ILE A 284 14.70 -16.04 -0.58
N PRO A 285 13.61 -16.48 -1.23
CA PRO A 285 13.03 -17.80 -0.98
C PRO A 285 14.02 -18.92 -1.18
N ASP A 286 13.97 -19.93 -0.30
CA ASP A 286 14.78 -21.15 -0.38
C ASP A 286 14.05 -22.31 -1.10
N GLY A 287 12.93 -22.00 -1.77
CA GLY A 287 12.11 -22.97 -2.49
C GLY A 287 11.19 -23.82 -1.62
N LYS A 288 11.09 -23.52 -0.33
CA LYS A 288 10.30 -24.31 0.64
C LYS A 288 9.09 -23.54 1.15
N PHE A 289 8.15 -24.33 1.68
CA PHE A 289 6.96 -23.83 2.36
C PHE A 289 6.99 -24.25 3.83
N ALA A 290 6.67 -23.33 4.73
CA ALA A 290 6.48 -23.64 6.16
C ALA A 290 5.03 -23.43 6.56
N SER A 291 4.50 -24.32 7.42
CA SER A 291 3.19 -24.11 8.05
C SER A 291 3.22 -22.88 8.95
N VAL A 292 2.15 -22.09 8.91
CA VAL A 292 1.98 -20.94 9.82
C VAL A 292 1.52 -21.36 11.21
N SER A 293 0.85 -22.52 11.32
CA SER A 293 0.21 -23.00 12.56
C SER A 293 1.20 -23.06 13.72
N GLY A 294 0.85 -22.41 14.84
CA GLY A 294 1.68 -22.36 16.05
C GLY A 294 2.93 -21.48 15.93
N THR A 295 3.05 -20.68 14.88
CA THR A 295 4.17 -19.75 14.65
C THR A 295 3.72 -18.30 14.76
N PRO A 296 4.63 -17.32 14.80
CA PRO A 296 4.27 -15.91 14.71
C PRO A 296 3.51 -15.54 13.42
N PHE A 297 3.66 -16.33 12.34
CA PHE A 297 3.03 -16.10 11.03
C PHE A 297 1.57 -16.59 10.94
N ASP A 298 1.01 -17.16 12.02
CA ASP A 298 -0.35 -17.66 12.05
C ASP A 298 -1.39 -16.52 12.17
N PHE A 299 -1.88 -16.04 11.03
CA PHE A 299 -2.99 -15.08 10.91
C PHE A 299 -4.30 -15.76 10.47
N THR A 300 -4.48 -17.06 10.74
CA THR A 300 -5.68 -17.82 10.33
C THR A 300 -6.91 -17.57 11.23
N ASN A 301 -6.73 -16.87 12.36
CA ASN A 301 -7.84 -16.49 13.22
C ASN A 301 -8.82 -15.55 12.50
N LYS A 302 -10.06 -15.98 12.31
CA LYS A 302 -11.09 -15.23 11.58
C LYS A 302 -11.50 -13.92 12.28
N ASP A 303 -11.27 -13.79 13.59
CA ASP A 303 -11.50 -12.53 14.34
C ASP A 303 -10.32 -11.56 14.20
N GLY A 304 -9.29 -11.96 13.45
CA GLY A 304 -8.04 -11.25 13.23
C GLY A 304 -7.09 -11.34 14.42
N THR A 305 -5.80 -11.28 14.12
CA THR A 305 -4.69 -11.20 15.10
C THR A 305 -4.03 -9.84 14.94
N ALA A 306 -3.77 -9.13 16.05
CA ALA A 306 -3.07 -7.84 15.99
C ALA A 306 -1.68 -8.00 15.33
N VAL A 307 -1.33 -7.12 14.40
CA VAL A 307 -0.05 -7.19 13.66
C VAL A 307 1.14 -7.23 14.62
N GLY A 308 1.12 -6.39 15.65
CA GLY A 308 2.18 -6.30 16.65
C GLY A 308 2.22 -7.44 17.67
N ALA A 309 1.23 -8.36 17.68
CA ALA A 309 1.10 -9.33 18.77
C ALA A 309 2.29 -10.28 18.92
N ARG A 310 2.93 -10.64 17.80
CA ARG A 310 4.00 -11.65 17.77
C ARG A 310 5.21 -11.20 16.90
N ILE A 311 5.20 -9.98 16.39
CA ILE A 311 6.23 -9.46 15.47
C ILE A 311 7.63 -9.40 16.10
N ASN A 312 7.69 -9.33 17.44
CA ASN A 312 8.95 -9.23 18.20
C ASN A 312 9.42 -10.58 18.78
N ASP A 313 8.93 -11.72 18.27
CA ASP A 313 9.41 -13.03 18.71
C ASP A 313 10.84 -13.29 18.21
N GLY A 314 11.83 -12.95 19.06
CA GLY A 314 13.25 -13.13 18.78
C GLY A 314 13.72 -14.58 18.72
N THR A 315 12.83 -15.57 18.94
CA THR A 315 13.15 -16.99 18.79
C THR A 315 12.89 -17.51 17.38
N ASN A 316 12.13 -16.76 16.58
CA ASN A 316 11.78 -17.16 15.22
C ASN A 316 12.75 -16.57 14.19
N GLN A 317 13.52 -17.46 13.55
CA GLN A 317 14.57 -17.06 12.60
C GLN A 317 14.03 -16.29 11.38
N GLN A 318 12.82 -16.60 10.91
CA GLN A 318 12.22 -15.91 9.76
C GLN A 318 11.90 -14.44 10.12
N LEU A 319 11.37 -14.18 11.31
CA LEU A 319 11.18 -12.80 11.79
C LEU A 319 12.50 -12.03 11.94
N LEU A 320 13.58 -12.71 12.36
CA LEU A 320 14.89 -12.08 12.49
C LEU A 320 15.49 -11.68 11.14
N PHE A 321 15.18 -12.42 10.07
CA PHE A 321 15.64 -12.07 8.72
C PHE A 321 14.98 -10.82 8.17
N GLY A 322 13.67 -10.63 8.41
CA GLY A 322 12.89 -9.50 7.91
C GLY A 322 12.75 -8.32 8.88
N PRO A 323 13.45 -8.23 10.02
CA PRO A 323 13.18 -7.60 11.31
C PRO A 323 11.68 -7.34 11.58
N GLY A 324 10.88 -8.39 11.35
CA GLY A 324 9.41 -8.41 11.41
C GLY A 324 8.81 -9.20 10.24
N TYR A 325 7.55 -8.92 9.89
CA TYR A 325 6.91 -9.57 8.75
C TYR A 325 7.38 -8.92 7.45
N ASP A 326 7.97 -9.70 6.56
CA ASP A 326 8.30 -9.38 5.17
C ASP A 326 8.37 -10.70 4.39
N HIS A 327 7.23 -11.38 4.31
CA HIS A 327 7.12 -12.73 3.78
C HIS A 327 5.94 -12.86 2.83
N ASN A 328 5.99 -13.87 1.97
CA ASN A 328 4.90 -14.23 1.08
C ASN A 328 4.06 -15.35 1.73
N TRP A 329 2.77 -15.08 1.95
CA TRP A 329 1.76 -16.06 2.33
C TRP A 329 1.22 -16.75 1.09
N VAL A 330 1.17 -18.07 1.13
CA VAL A 330 0.62 -18.93 0.06
C VAL A 330 -0.89 -19.00 0.24
N ILE A 331 -1.63 -18.33 -0.63
CA ILE A 331 -3.09 -18.23 -0.53
C ILE A 331 -3.75 -19.59 -0.76
N ASN A 332 -4.68 -19.95 0.12
CA ASN A 332 -5.48 -21.15 -0.03
C ASN A 332 -6.40 -21.01 -1.25
N ASN A 333 -6.56 -22.06 -2.05
CA ASN A 333 -7.40 -22.08 -3.24
C ASN A 333 -8.91 -22.22 -2.93
N THR A 334 -9.29 -22.10 -1.66
CA THR A 334 -10.67 -22.18 -1.15
C THR A 334 -10.94 -21.02 -0.21
N GLY A 335 -12.19 -20.59 -0.16
CA GLY A 335 -12.61 -19.51 0.72
C GLY A 335 -13.75 -18.67 0.13
N PRO A 336 -14.13 -17.58 0.80
CA PRO A 336 -15.08 -16.62 0.28
C PRO A 336 -14.60 -16.03 -1.05
N LYS A 337 -15.55 -15.63 -1.91
CA LYS A 337 -15.28 -15.00 -3.21
C LYS A 337 -16.06 -13.69 -3.38
N LEU A 338 -15.43 -12.73 -4.02
CA LEU A 338 -16.01 -11.49 -4.52
C LEU A 338 -15.75 -11.44 -6.04
N ASP A 339 -16.77 -11.36 -6.87
CA ASP A 339 -16.68 -11.32 -8.34
C ASP A 339 -15.80 -12.45 -8.94
N GLY A 340 -15.75 -13.60 -8.27
CA GLY A 340 -14.92 -14.74 -8.67
C GLY A 340 -13.54 -14.80 -8.02
N PHE A 341 -13.04 -13.70 -7.47
CA PHE A 341 -11.72 -13.59 -6.79
C PHE A 341 -11.79 -14.11 -5.37
N LEU A 342 -10.73 -14.79 -4.90
CA LEU A 342 -10.65 -15.31 -3.54
C LEU A 342 -10.37 -14.19 -2.53
N LEU A 343 -10.87 -14.36 -1.31
CA LEU A 343 -10.43 -13.54 -0.17
C LEU A 343 -9.02 -13.97 0.21
N ASP A 344 -8.07 -13.07 0.10
CA ASP A 344 -6.67 -13.30 0.49
C ASP A 344 -6.42 -12.88 1.93
N ALA A 345 -6.88 -11.66 2.27
CA ALA A 345 -6.67 -11.07 3.59
C ALA A 345 -7.81 -10.15 4.00
N ARG A 346 -7.91 -9.91 5.30
CA ARG A 346 -8.76 -8.87 5.89
C ARG A 346 -7.98 -8.16 6.99
N ALA A 347 -8.05 -6.83 7.00
CA ALA A 347 -7.53 -6.00 8.08
C ALA A 347 -8.65 -5.16 8.69
N THR A 348 -8.64 -4.97 10.01
CA THR A 348 -9.61 -4.13 10.72
C THR A 348 -8.91 -3.23 11.74
N ASP A 349 -9.36 -1.98 11.85
CA ASP A 349 -8.99 -1.12 12.96
C ASP A 349 -10.11 -1.08 13.99
N PRO A 350 -9.92 -1.65 15.18
CA PRO A 350 -10.99 -1.71 16.20
C PRO A 350 -11.46 -0.33 16.68
N ALA A 351 -10.62 0.70 16.58
CA ALA A 351 -10.95 2.04 17.08
C ALA A 351 -11.85 2.82 16.11
N SER A 352 -11.53 2.86 14.84
CA SER A 352 -12.31 3.54 13.81
C SER A 352 -13.48 2.70 13.28
N GLY A 353 -13.34 1.37 13.32
CA GLY A 353 -14.24 0.41 12.67
C GLY A 353 -13.94 0.18 11.21
N ARG A 354 -12.93 0.89 10.62
CA ARG A 354 -12.57 0.68 9.21
C ARG A 354 -12.06 -0.73 8.98
N GLU A 355 -12.48 -1.31 7.87
CA GLU A 355 -12.09 -2.62 7.39
C GLU A 355 -11.54 -2.50 5.97
N LEU A 356 -10.50 -3.27 5.69
CA LEU A 356 -9.99 -3.55 4.35
C LEU A 356 -10.06 -5.05 4.11
N THR A 357 -10.71 -5.46 3.01
CA THR A 357 -10.60 -6.83 2.50
C THR A 357 -9.85 -6.84 1.19
N VAL A 358 -8.96 -7.82 1.02
CA VAL A 358 -8.08 -8.00 -0.15
C VAL A 358 -8.51 -9.26 -0.87
N TRP A 359 -8.78 -9.13 -2.17
CA TRP A 359 -9.24 -10.21 -3.02
C TRP A 359 -8.40 -10.24 -4.29
N SER A 360 -7.98 -11.42 -4.74
CA SER A 360 -7.23 -11.53 -5.99
C SER A 360 -7.35 -12.91 -6.64
N ASP A 361 -6.74 -13.04 -7.82
CA ASP A 361 -6.45 -14.29 -8.49
C ASP A 361 -5.00 -14.75 -8.30
N GLN A 362 -4.24 -14.04 -7.44
CA GLN A 362 -2.83 -14.32 -7.24
C GLN A 362 -2.60 -15.50 -6.29
N PRO A 363 -1.52 -16.30 -6.50
CA PRO A 363 -1.22 -17.44 -5.65
C PRO A 363 -0.66 -17.04 -4.27
N GLY A 364 -0.25 -15.79 -4.09
CA GLY A 364 0.37 -15.31 -2.87
C GLY A 364 0.13 -13.85 -2.56
N VAL A 365 0.35 -13.50 -1.30
CA VAL A 365 0.37 -12.13 -0.80
C VAL A 365 1.63 -11.91 0.01
N GLN A 366 2.47 -10.97 -0.41
CA GLN A 366 3.53 -10.45 0.45
C GLN A 366 2.89 -9.55 1.49
N PHE A 367 3.08 -9.89 2.76
CA PHE A 367 2.69 -9.04 3.88
C PHE A 367 3.96 -8.47 4.51
N TYR A 368 4.10 -7.14 4.40
CA TYR A 368 5.24 -6.41 4.91
C TYR A 368 4.76 -5.37 5.94
N ALA A 369 5.34 -5.40 7.14
CA ALA A 369 4.87 -4.60 8.28
C ALA A 369 5.60 -3.25 8.43
N GLY A 370 6.17 -2.71 7.36
CA GLY A 370 6.86 -1.42 7.37
C GLY A 370 8.17 -1.44 8.18
N ASN A 371 8.86 -2.58 8.22
CA ASN A 371 10.02 -2.81 9.08
C ASN A 371 11.21 -1.88 8.81
N PHE A 372 11.34 -1.39 7.56
CA PHE A 372 12.44 -0.53 7.12
C PHE A 372 12.11 0.97 7.14
N LEU A 373 10.94 1.36 7.66
CA LEU A 373 10.59 2.76 7.88
C LEU A 373 11.34 3.27 9.13
N THR A 374 12.30 4.20 8.94
CA THR A 374 13.25 4.61 9.98
C THR A 374 12.89 5.92 10.69
N GLY A 375 11.80 6.60 10.23
CA GLY A 375 11.35 7.86 10.81
C GLY A 375 11.98 9.11 10.18
N ASN A 376 12.67 8.96 9.05
CA ASN A 376 13.24 10.04 8.24
C ASN A 376 12.31 10.54 7.13
N LEU A 377 11.25 9.79 6.80
CA LEU A 377 10.27 10.15 5.79
C LEU A 377 9.11 10.91 6.42
N VAL A 378 8.72 12.03 5.80
CA VAL A 378 7.61 12.88 6.25
C VAL A 378 6.42 12.70 5.32
N GLY A 379 5.30 12.23 5.85
CA GLY A 379 4.09 11.94 5.10
C GLY A 379 3.19 13.15 4.84
N ILE A 380 2.06 12.88 4.20
CA ILE A 380 1.05 13.89 3.79
C ILE A 380 0.58 14.75 4.97
N GLY A 381 0.37 14.15 6.14
CA GLY A 381 -0.05 14.81 7.38
C GLY A 381 1.06 15.51 8.16
N ASN A 382 2.27 15.66 7.59
CA ASN A 382 3.48 16.18 8.26
C ASN A 382 3.93 15.33 9.47
N HIS A 383 3.66 14.03 9.46
CA HIS A 383 4.13 13.06 10.44
C HIS A 383 5.28 12.24 9.85
N THR A 384 6.20 11.79 10.69
CA THR A 384 7.28 10.90 10.26
C THR A 384 6.84 9.45 10.30
N TYR A 385 7.12 8.69 9.24
CA TYR A 385 6.82 7.27 9.16
C TYR A 385 7.94 6.45 9.81
N ARG A 386 7.57 5.71 10.85
CA ARG A 386 8.46 4.82 11.59
C ARG A 386 8.09 3.37 11.36
N GLN A 387 8.94 2.44 11.79
CA GLN A 387 8.64 1.02 11.78
C GLN A 387 7.23 0.76 12.31
N GLY A 388 6.42 0.03 11.52
CA GLY A 388 5.04 -0.28 11.87
C GLY A 388 4.03 0.86 11.68
N ALA A 389 4.40 1.97 11.02
CA ALA A 389 3.45 3.04 10.69
C ALA A 389 2.36 2.58 9.70
N GLY A 390 2.67 1.59 8.88
CA GLY A 390 1.74 0.95 7.94
C GLY A 390 2.24 -0.44 7.55
N TYR A 391 1.40 -1.19 6.86
CA TYR A 391 1.71 -2.52 6.31
C TYR A 391 1.19 -2.65 4.87
N THR A 392 1.82 -3.53 4.06
CA THR A 392 1.40 -3.78 2.67
C THR A 392 0.70 -5.14 2.54
N PHE A 393 -0.17 -5.24 1.53
CA PHE A 393 -0.68 -6.49 0.98
C PHE A 393 -0.39 -6.51 -0.53
N GLU A 394 0.76 -7.06 -0.90
CA GLU A 394 1.18 -7.15 -2.29
C GLU A 394 0.73 -8.49 -2.86
N THR A 395 -0.42 -8.51 -3.52
CA THR A 395 -0.92 -9.70 -4.21
C THR A 395 -0.04 -9.98 -5.42
N GLN A 396 0.57 -11.15 -5.50
CA GLN A 396 1.61 -11.44 -6.47
C GLN A 396 1.87 -12.94 -6.63
N HIS A 397 2.63 -13.31 -7.67
CA HIS A 397 3.35 -14.58 -7.70
C HIS A 397 4.47 -14.56 -6.66
N PHE A 398 4.95 -15.74 -6.26
CA PHE A 398 5.96 -15.84 -5.22
C PHE A 398 7.27 -15.17 -5.63
N PRO A 399 7.99 -14.53 -4.69
CA PRO A 399 9.30 -13.96 -5.00
C PRO A 399 10.25 -14.99 -5.58
N ASP A 400 11.14 -14.58 -6.49
CA ASP A 400 12.14 -15.42 -7.15
C ASP A 400 11.58 -16.61 -7.96
N SER A 401 10.29 -16.61 -8.34
CA SER A 401 9.67 -17.71 -9.10
C SER A 401 10.46 -18.13 -10.36
N PRO A 402 11.09 -17.23 -11.15
CA PRO A 402 11.88 -17.65 -12.31
C PRO A 402 13.05 -18.58 -11.98
N ASN A 403 13.53 -18.57 -10.74
CA ASN A 403 14.62 -19.41 -10.25
C ASN A 403 14.15 -20.59 -9.38
N GLN A 404 12.84 -20.72 -9.14
CA GLN A 404 12.25 -21.68 -8.22
C GLN A 404 11.27 -22.61 -8.97
N PRO A 405 11.72 -23.78 -9.50
CA PRO A 405 10.88 -24.65 -10.35
C PRO A 405 9.60 -25.16 -9.68
N ALA A 406 9.54 -25.14 -8.34
CA ALA A 406 8.37 -25.58 -7.56
C ALA A 406 7.32 -24.47 -7.39
N PHE A 407 7.65 -23.24 -7.77
CA PHE A 407 6.75 -22.10 -7.66
C PHE A 407 5.91 -21.91 -8.93
N PRO A 408 4.74 -21.25 -8.85
CA PRO A 408 3.97 -20.90 -10.04
C PRO A 408 4.82 -20.08 -11.02
N SER A 409 4.70 -20.40 -12.32
CA SER A 409 5.44 -19.70 -13.37
C SER A 409 5.01 -18.24 -13.49
N THR A 410 5.98 -17.37 -13.74
CA THR A 410 5.79 -15.95 -14.07
C THR A 410 6.16 -15.63 -15.50
N GLU A 411 6.36 -16.66 -16.32
CA GLU A 411 6.62 -16.54 -17.75
C GLU A 411 5.39 -16.05 -18.50
N VAL A 412 5.59 -15.13 -19.42
CA VAL A 412 4.59 -14.59 -20.33
C VAL A 412 5.11 -14.68 -21.75
N ASP A 413 4.32 -15.32 -22.62
CA ASP A 413 4.66 -15.57 -24.01
C ASP A 413 3.84 -14.70 -24.99
N PRO A 414 4.36 -14.45 -26.20
CA PRO A 414 3.57 -13.84 -27.27
C PRO A 414 2.26 -14.61 -27.50
N GLY A 415 1.14 -13.88 -27.56
CA GLY A 415 -0.19 -14.47 -27.74
C GLY A 415 -0.85 -15.00 -26.47
N HIS A 416 -0.16 -15.00 -25.33
CA HIS A 416 -0.70 -15.34 -24.01
C HIS A 416 -0.58 -14.13 -23.10
N PRO A 417 -1.59 -13.24 -23.06
CA PRO A 417 -1.48 -12.00 -22.28
C PRO A 417 -1.44 -12.29 -20.78
N TYR A 418 -0.68 -11.47 -20.06
CA TYR A 418 -0.77 -11.37 -18.62
C TYR A 418 -2.10 -10.71 -18.27
N ASP A 419 -2.85 -11.28 -17.35
CA ASP A 419 -4.18 -10.78 -16.93
C ASP A 419 -4.42 -11.17 -15.48
N THR A 420 -4.39 -10.17 -14.58
CA THR A 420 -4.57 -10.38 -13.14
C THR A 420 -5.33 -9.23 -12.50
N THR A 421 -5.97 -9.52 -11.36
CA THR A 421 -6.78 -8.53 -10.65
C THR A 421 -6.54 -8.58 -9.15
N THR A 422 -6.45 -7.39 -8.56
CA THR A 422 -6.51 -7.16 -7.11
C THR A 422 -7.69 -6.26 -6.78
N ILE A 423 -8.44 -6.56 -5.71
CA ILE A 423 -9.51 -5.69 -5.21
C ILE A 423 -9.21 -5.36 -3.75
N PHE A 424 -9.03 -4.09 -3.46
CA PHE A 424 -9.01 -3.51 -2.11
C PHE A 424 -10.40 -2.97 -1.81
N LYS A 425 -11.18 -3.66 -0.97
CA LYS A 425 -12.52 -3.20 -0.63
C LYS A 425 -12.54 -2.63 0.78
N PHE A 426 -12.95 -1.36 0.87
CA PHE A 426 -13.04 -0.60 2.10
C PHE A 426 -14.46 -0.58 2.65
N ALA A 427 -14.59 -0.70 3.98
CA ALA A 427 -15.84 -0.59 4.73
C ALA A 427 -15.58 0.01 6.13
N SER A 428 -16.67 0.38 6.87
CA SER A 428 -16.58 0.85 8.23
C SER A 428 -17.85 0.55 9.05
#